data_4582c99d8611956aa3d8ddd740dfc04a
#
_entry.id   4582c99d8611956aa3d8ddd740dfc04a
#
_cell.length_a   1.000
_cell.length_b   1.000
_cell.length_c   1.000
_cell.angle_alpha   90.00
_cell.angle_beta   90.00
_cell.angle_gamma   90.00
#
_symmetry.space_group_name_H-M   'P 1'
#
loop_
_entity.id
_entity.type
_entity.pdbx_description
1 polymer ?
#
loop_
_entity_poly.entity_id
_entity_poly.type
_entity_poly.pdbx_seq_one_letter_code
_entity_poly.pdbx_strand_id
1 'polypeptide(L)'
;GIINVKEYTKSCNANVYKSFLRKINPDIIHIHTLMGLHREFLEATKKLKIKTIFTSHDYFGICPKITLYRDGCACVEDHGCRDCIRCNQTALSLRKIQIMQSSLYRNIKDSFLVKKMRKNHRQNFFEEKSDKMPLLNEKEVNYKAREYRKLRNYYVDMLQKMSFIHFNSSTTKNIYEKYMKLPENEVITISHKNIKSDHKNANRKKDNKLRITCLAPARPFKGYNILIEALDKLWSSGNHNFILRMFNAVPDKREYLNINEEGFTQSDLKHIMSDTDILVAPSIWYETFGFTVLEALSFGVPVIVSEHVGAKDIVGKAGIIIKAGNIDDLESTLEKLINSPETLSDLKTEAEKNKIKTWEQFVDENYQLYRKLIK
;
A
#
# COMPACT_ATOMS: atom_id res chain seq x y z
N GLY A 1 -7.34 8.71 8.55
CA GLY A 1 -8.52 9.50 8.18
C GLY A 1 -8.50 10.92 8.75
N ILE A 2 -9.41 11.75 8.31
CA ILE A 2 -9.52 13.18 8.70
C ILE A 2 -10.92 13.46 9.23
N ILE A 3 -11.00 13.93 10.50
CA ILE A 3 -12.29 14.40 11.09
C ILE A 3 -12.43 15.91 10.93
N ASN A 4 -11.38 16.68 11.23
CA ASN A 4 -11.41 18.12 11.27
C ASN A 4 -10.96 18.72 9.94
N VAL A 5 -11.80 18.60 8.91
CA VAL A 5 -11.48 19.02 7.53
C VAL A 5 -10.94 20.44 7.43
N LYS A 6 -11.55 21.38 8.16
CA LYS A 6 -11.14 22.79 8.12
C LYS A 6 -9.71 23.05 8.57
N GLU A 7 -9.18 22.23 9.48
CA GLU A 7 -7.82 22.39 9.98
C GLU A 7 -6.76 22.06 8.92
N TYR A 8 -7.11 21.18 7.98
CA TYR A 8 -6.22 20.77 6.90
C TYR A 8 -6.22 21.70 5.67
N THR A 9 -7.18 22.61 5.62
CA THR A 9 -7.32 23.59 4.52
C THR A 9 -7.12 25.03 4.97
N LYS A 10 -6.62 25.25 6.19
CA LYS A 10 -6.28 26.58 6.70
C LYS A 10 -5.23 27.24 5.81
N SER A 11 -5.40 28.53 5.55
CA SER A 11 -4.39 29.34 4.91
C SER A 11 -3.21 29.61 5.84
N CYS A 12 -2.04 29.76 5.26
CA CYS A 12 -0.81 30.15 5.95
C CYS A 12 -0.19 31.37 5.25
N ASN A 13 0.63 32.12 5.96
CA ASN A 13 1.35 33.22 5.35
C ASN A 13 2.44 32.73 4.40
N ALA A 14 2.25 32.92 3.09
CA ALA A 14 3.20 32.47 2.07
C ALA A 14 4.61 33.05 2.23
N ASN A 15 4.77 34.21 2.93
CA ASN A 15 6.08 34.81 3.15
C ASN A 15 6.96 33.98 4.09
N VAL A 16 6.36 33.24 5.03
CA VAL A 16 7.10 32.31 5.90
C VAL A 16 7.82 31.27 5.04
N TYR A 17 7.09 30.68 4.09
CA TYR A 17 7.67 29.69 3.16
C TYR A 17 8.70 30.31 2.21
N LYS A 18 8.45 31.52 1.69
CA LYS A 18 9.41 32.21 0.81
C LYS A 18 10.73 32.51 1.53
N SER A 19 10.66 33.03 2.76
CA SER A 19 11.85 33.31 3.56
C SER A 19 12.65 32.05 3.85
N PHE A 20 11.96 30.97 4.21
CA PHE A 20 12.57 29.66 4.46
C PHE A 20 13.25 29.11 3.18
N LEU A 21 12.53 29.10 2.05
CA LEU A 21 13.05 28.58 0.78
C LEU A 21 14.23 29.41 0.24
N ARG A 22 14.20 30.74 0.40
CA ARG A 22 15.35 31.59 0.05
C ARG A 22 16.58 31.32 0.90
N LYS A 23 16.38 31.00 2.19
CA LYS A 23 17.48 30.66 3.11
C LYS A 23 18.12 29.33 2.74
N ILE A 24 17.32 28.32 2.37
CA ILE A 24 17.83 26.97 2.01
C ILE A 24 18.34 26.95 0.58
N ASN A 25 17.73 27.73 -0.31
CA ASN A 25 18.03 27.79 -1.75
C ASN A 25 18.14 26.43 -2.42
N PRO A 26 17.10 25.57 -2.37
CA PRO A 26 17.15 24.25 -2.95
C PRO A 26 16.99 24.32 -4.47
N ASP A 27 17.70 23.47 -5.21
CA ASP A 27 17.54 23.31 -6.66
C ASP A 27 16.22 22.64 -7.02
N ILE A 28 15.78 21.70 -6.18
CA ILE A 28 14.55 20.93 -6.36
C ILE A 28 13.97 20.53 -5.01
N ILE A 29 12.66 20.34 -4.95
CA ILE A 29 11.96 19.88 -3.75
C ILE A 29 11.21 18.59 -4.07
N HIS A 30 11.54 17.51 -3.36
CA HIS A 30 10.83 16.23 -3.46
C HIS A 30 9.90 16.04 -2.27
N ILE A 31 8.60 15.92 -2.55
CA ILE A 31 7.53 15.85 -1.57
C ILE A 31 7.01 14.41 -1.52
N HIS A 32 7.07 13.80 -0.33
CA HIS A 32 6.61 12.42 -0.11
C HIS A 32 5.26 12.33 0.59
N THR A 33 4.73 13.45 1.09
CA THR A 33 3.38 13.55 1.64
C THR A 33 2.88 15.00 1.60
N LEU A 34 1.60 15.16 1.34
CA LEU A 34 0.94 16.48 1.44
C LEU A 34 0.32 16.72 2.82
N MET A 35 0.34 15.70 3.69
CA MET A 35 -0.29 15.79 5.02
C MET A 35 0.43 16.86 5.87
N GLY A 36 -0.30 17.90 6.24
CA GLY A 36 0.24 19.03 6.99
C GLY A 36 0.95 20.08 6.15
N LEU A 37 1.03 19.92 4.83
CA LEU A 37 1.58 20.94 3.93
C LEU A 37 0.47 21.89 3.46
N HIS A 38 0.70 23.20 3.58
CA HIS A 38 -0.23 24.22 3.12
C HIS A 38 -0.02 24.52 1.63
N ARG A 39 -1.11 24.90 0.96
CA ARG A 39 -1.11 25.28 -0.46
C ARG A 39 -0.12 26.41 -0.75
N GLU A 40 0.02 27.37 0.18
CA GLU A 40 0.91 28.50 0.09
C GLU A 40 2.40 28.13 -0.02
N PHE A 41 2.77 26.90 0.40
CA PHE A 41 4.11 26.36 0.14
C PHE A 41 4.36 26.22 -1.36
N LEU A 42 3.42 25.61 -2.10
CA LEU A 42 3.55 25.46 -3.57
C LEU A 42 3.45 26.80 -4.30
N GLU A 43 2.69 27.74 -3.77
CA GLU A 43 2.68 29.12 -4.29
C GLU A 43 4.03 29.79 -4.11
N ALA A 44 4.70 29.55 -2.99
CA ALA A 44 6.05 30.06 -2.73
C ALA A 44 7.09 29.40 -3.66
N THR A 45 7.05 28.08 -3.84
CA THR A 45 7.97 27.39 -4.79
C THR A 45 7.81 27.90 -6.21
N LYS A 46 6.54 28.07 -6.67
CA LYS A 46 6.26 28.61 -8.01
C LYS A 46 6.81 30.03 -8.19
N LYS A 47 6.62 30.92 -7.19
CA LYS A 47 7.15 32.28 -7.22
C LYS A 47 8.68 32.36 -7.23
N LEU A 48 9.32 31.39 -6.60
CA LEU A 48 10.79 31.26 -6.56
C LEU A 48 11.34 30.42 -7.72
N LYS A 49 10.48 29.93 -8.63
CA LYS A 49 10.82 29.06 -9.77
C LYS A 49 11.50 27.74 -9.36
N ILE A 50 11.26 27.26 -8.14
CA ILE A 50 11.79 26.00 -7.64
C ILE A 50 10.89 24.85 -8.13
N LYS A 51 11.46 23.85 -8.77
CA LYS A 51 10.76 22.66 -9.24
C LYS A 51 10.34 21.78 -8.07
N THR A 52 9.18 21.15 -8.20
CA THR A 52 8.62 20.26 -7.17
C THR A 52 8.26 18.91 -7.76
N ILE A 53 8.68 17.84 -7.09
CA ILE A 53 8.29 16.46 -7.39
C ILE A 53 7.40 15.94 -6.26
N PHE A 54 6.38 15.18 -6.58
CA PHE A 54 5.60 14.43 -5.61
C PHE A 54 5.70 12.94 -5.90
N THR A 55 6.02 12.11 -4.89
CA THR A 55 5.90 10.66 -5.01
C THR A 55 4.65 10.16 -4.30
N SER A 56 3.84 9.39 -5.02
CA SER A 56 2.57 8.86 -4.53
C SER A 56 2.77 7.59 -3.69
N HIS A 57 3.07 7.76 -2.40
CA HIS A 57 3.19 6.62 -1.47
C HIS A 57 1.85 6.09 -0.97
N ASP A 58 0.83 6.92 -1.02
CA ASP A 58 -0.54 6.63 -0.61
C ASP A 58 -1.54 7.46 -1.42
N TYR A 59 -2.81 7.38 -1.07
CA TYR A 59 -3.88 8.11 -1.75
C TYR A 59 -4.30 9.38 -1.00
N PHE A 60 -3.45 9.91 -0.11
CA PHE A 60 -3.74 11.20 0.54
C PHE A 60 -3.87 12.31 -0.50
N GLY A 61 -4.89 13.12 -0.33
CA GLY A 61 -5.24 14.18 -1.30
C GLY A 61 -6.45 13.80 -2.16
N ILE A 62 -6.59 12.54 -2.56
CA ILE A 62 -7.78 12.06 -3.27
C ILE A 62 -8.73 11.27 -2.37
N CYS A 63 -8.23 10.63 -1.32
CA CYS A 63 -9.01 9.91 -0.32
C CYS A 63 -8.70 10.40 1.12
N PRO A 64 -9.66 10.96 1.86
CA PRO A 64 -9.45 11.40 3.25
C PRO A 64 -9.09 10.26 4.22
N LYS A 65 -9.51 9.01 3.93
CA LYS A 65 -9.13 7.80 4.68
C LYS A 65 -7.78 7.23 4.23
N ILE A 66 -7.22 7.70 3.12
CA ILE A 66 -5.93 7.30 2.51
C ILE A 66 -6.01 5.97 1.75
N THR A 67 -6.88 5.05 2.14
CA THR A 67 -6.84 3.64 1.73
C THR A 67 -7.63 3.32 0.46
N LEU A 68 -8.57 4.16 0.04
CA LEU A 68 -9.55 3.85 -1.02
C LEU A 68 -10.22 2.48 -0.81
N TYR A 69 -10.52 2.14 0.46
CA TYR A 69 -11.16 0.88 0.83
C TYR A 69 -12.31 1.14 1.80
N ARG A 70 -13.43 0.46 1.54
CA ARG A 70 -14.67 0.59 2.31
C ARG A 70 -15.53 -0.66 2.14
N ASP A 71 -16.19 -1.10 3.20
CA ASP A 71 -17.21 -2.16 3.18
C ASP A 71 -16.76 -3.44 2.46
N GLY A 72 -15.54 -3.89 2.73
CA GLY A 72 -15.01 -5.11 2.12
C GLY A 72 -14.51 -4.97 0.68
N CYS A 73 -14.61 -3.78 0.06
CA CYS A 73 -14.22 -3.57 -1.34
C CYS A 73 -13.41 -2.30 -1.57
N ALA A 74 -12.77 -2.22 -2.74
CA ALA A 74 -12.12 -1.00 -3.19
C ALA A 74 -13.16 0.11 -3.41
N CYS A 75 -12.86 1.32 -2.95
CA CYS A 75 -13.74 2.47 -3.09
C CYS A 75 -13.62 3.03 -4.52
N VAL A 76 -14.57 2.69 -5.38
CA VAL A 76 -14.67 3.18 -6.76
C VAL A 76 -15.62 4.37 -6.88
N GLU A 77 -16.59 4.48 -5.97
CA GLU A 77 -17.59 5.54 -5.89
C GLU A 77 -17.79 5.94 -4.43
N ASP A 78 -17.86 7.24 -4.16
CA ASP A 78 -18.03 7.78 -2.80
C ASP A 78 -19.29 8.63 -2.63
N HIS A 79 -20.20 8.56 -3.59
CA HIS A 79 -21.46 9.30 -3.62
C HIS A 79 -21.28 10.80 -3.34
N GLY A 80 -20.29 11.40 -4.02
CA GLY A 80 -19.95 12.82 -3.85
C GLY A 80 -19.42 13.16 -2.46
N CYS A 81 -18.61 12.28 -1.90
CA CYS A 81 -18.02 12.35 -0.56
C CYS A 81 -19.01 12.11 0.61
N ARG A 82 -20.23 11.65 0.37
CA ARG A 82 -21.16 11.27 1.46
C ARG A 82 -20.60 10.11 2.27
N ASP A 83 -20.05 9.12 1.60
CA ASP A 83 -19.44 7.96 2.25
C ASP A 83 -18.13 8.29 2.98
N CYS A 84 -17.43 9.37 2.59
CA CYS A 84 -16.25 9.83 3.32
C CYS A 84 -16.57 10.21 4.78
N ILE A 85 -17.82 10.62 5.07
CA ILE A 85 -18.29 10.94 6.45
C ILE A 85 -18.16 9.68 7.31
N ARG A 86 -18.73 8.57 6.84
CA ARG A 86 -18.69 7.27 7.50
C ARG A 86 -17.26 6.74 7.63
N CYS A 87 -16.51 6.77 6.54
CA CYS A 87 -15.14 6.28 6.50
C CYS A 87 -14.18 6.95 7.49
N ASN A 88 -14.47 8.18 7.93
CA ASN A 88 -13.55 8.96 8.76
C ASN A 88 -14.00 9.12 10.23
N GLN A 89 -15.08 8.43 10.67
CA GLN A 89 -15.59 8.55 12.05
C GLN A 89 -14.56 8.13 13.11
N THR A 90 -13.76 7.11 12.81
CA THR A 90 -12.72 6.57 13.71
C THR A 90 -11.38 7.29 13.59
N ALA A 91 -11.29 8.34 12.77
CA ALA A 91 -10.05 9.09 12.58
C ALA A 91 -9.63 9.80 13.88
N LEU A 92 -8.33 9.96 14.07
CA LEU A 92 -7.78 10.65 15.23
C LEU A 92 -8.05 12.16 15.13
N SER A 93 -8.42 12.76 16.27
CA SER A 93 -8.50 14.22 16.36
C SER A 93 -7.10 14.86 16.22
N LEU A 94 -7.06 16.11 15.76
CA LEU A 94 -5.80 16.83 15.59
C LEU A 94 -4.97 16.90 16.89
N ARG A 95 -5.63 17.10 18.05
CA ARG A 95 -4.97 17.08 19.37
C ARG A 95 -4.27 15.76 19.64
N LYS A 96 -4.92 14.62 19.36
CA LYS A 96 -4.31 13.29 19.52
C LYS A 96 -3.12 13.11 18.59
N ILE A 97 -3.22 13.57 17.35
CA ILE A 97 -2.10 13.54 16.37
C ILE A 97 -0.93 14.38 16.89
N GLN A 98 -1.16 15.59 17.39
CA GLN A 98 -0.13 16.45 17.96
C GLN A 98 0.56 15.82 19.16
N ILE A 99 -0.19 15.18 20.06
CA ILE A 99 0.39 14.42 21.17
C ILE A 99 1.30 13.30 20.67
N MET A 100 0.85 12.53 19.68
CA MET A 100 1.63 11.43 19.09
C MET A 100 2.87 11.89 18.32
N GLN A 101 2.93 13.15 17.91
CA GLN A 101 4.09 13.77 17.26
C GLN A 101 5.04 14.45 18.26
N SER A 102 4.65 14.60 19.52
CA SER A 102 5.45 15.27 20.55
C SER A 102 6.74 14.48 20.86
N SER A 103 7.76 15.19 21.34
CA SER A 103 9.02 14.59 21.82
C SER A 103 8.78 13.62 22.98
N LEU A 104 7.87 13.99 23.90
CA LEU A 104 7.50 13.14 25.04
C LEU A 104 6.95 11.78 24.55
N TYR A 105 5.99 11.79 23.62
CA TYR A 105 5.45 10.54 23.09
C TYR A 105 6.52 9.71 22.36
N ARG A 106 7.44 10.33 21.63
CA ARG A 106 8.55 9.63 20.98
C ARG A 106 9.40 8.84 21.95
N ASN A 107 9.63 9.36 23.14
CA ASN A 107 10.42 8.70 24.20
C ASN A 107 9.68 7.52 24.85
N ILE A 108 8.35 7.59 24.96
CA ILE A 108 7.55 6.54 25.62
C ILE A 108 6.85 5.58 24.69
N LYS A 109 6.84 5.83 23.36
CA LYS A 109 6.09 5.04 22.36
C LYS A 109 6.41 3.54 22.35
N ASP A 110 7.62 3.17 22.79
CA ASP A 110 8.11 1.79 22.83
C ASP A 110 7.91 1.10 24.17
N SER A 111 7.34 1.79 25.17
CA SER A 111 6.95 1.20 26.44
C SER A 111 5.84 0.16 26.26
N PHE A 112 5.81 -0.85 27.14
CA PHE A 112 4.83 -1.94 27.10
C PHE A 112 3.38 -1.44 27.08
N LEU A 113 3.04 -0.44 27.92
CA LEU A 113 1.70 0.13 27.98
C LEU A 113 1.28 0.80 26.68
N VAL A 114 2.16 1.62 26.10
CA VAL A 114 1.86 2.31 24.83
C VAL A 114 1.77 1.32 23.68
N LYS A 115 2.63 0.29 23.63
CA LYS A 115 2.52 -0.79 22.63
C LYS A 115 1.19 -1.53 22.75
N LYS A 116 0.75 -1.87 23.98
CA LYS A 116 -0.54 -2.52 24.23
C LYS A 116 -1.72 -1.64 23.78
N MET A 117 -1.71 -0.35 24.15
CA MET A 117 -2.73 0.60 23.69
C MET A 117 -2.77 0.74 22.17
N ARG A 118 -1.60 0.79 21.50
CA ARG A 118 -1.51 0.84 20.04
C ARG A 118 -2.05 -0.44 19.37
N LYS A 119 -1.75 -1.61 19.95
CA LYS A 119 -2.27 -2.90 19.46
C LYS A 119 -3.80 -2.92 19.52
N ASN A 120 -4.37 -2.55 20.66
CA ASN A 120 -5.82 -2.47 20.85
C ASN A 120 -6.47 -1.44 19.90
N HIS A 121 -5.87 -0.27 19.76
CA HIS A 121 -6.38 0.76 18.83
C HIS A 121 -6.33 0.28 17.37
N ARG A 122 -5.27 -0.41 16.96
CA ARG A 122 -5.18 -0.98 15.61
C ARG A 122 -6.24 -2.03 15.36
N GLN A 123 -6.50 -2.91 16.33
CA GLN A 123 -7.54 -3.91 16.23
C GLN A 123 -8.92 -3.26 16.04
N ASN A 124 -9.26 -2.28 16.87
CA ASN A 124 -10.54 -1.56 16.79
C ASN A 124 -10.66 -0.69 15.52
N PHE A 125 -9.55 -0.15 15.01
CA PHE A 125 -9.55 0.71 13.81
C PHE A 125 -9.79 -0.08 12.53
N PHE A 126 -9.32 -1.32 12.46
CA PHE A 126 -9.45 -2.19 11.29
C PHE A 126 -10.63 -3.15 11.41
N GLU A 127 -11.25 -3.30 12.58
CA GLU A 127 -12.53 -3.97 12.72
C GLU A 127 -13.62 -3.06 12.15
N GLU A 128 -14.36 -3.55 11.17
CA GLU A 128 -15.42 -2.85 10.43
C GLU A 128 -16.67 -2.47 11.29
N LYS A 129 -16.55 -2.53 12.62
CA LYS A 129 -17.66 -2.26 13.57
C LYS A 129 -18.21 -0.83 13.55
N SER A 130 -17.55 0.09 12.84
CA SER A 130 -17.92 1.53 12.86
C SER A 130 -18.51 2.05 11.55
N ASP A 131 -18.84 1.20 10.60
CA ASP A 131 -19.29 1.63 9.27
C ASP A 131 -20.77 2.05 9.22
N LYS A 132 -21.42 2.19 10.38
CA LYS A 132 -22.77 2.78 10.44
C LYS A 132 -22.66 4.29 10.22
N MET A 133 -23.50 4.80 9.30
CA MET A 133 -23.63 6.25 9.12
C MET A 133 -24.00 6.88 10.48
N PRO A 134 -23.32 7.95 10.92
CA PRO A 134 -23.72 8.64 12.13
C PRO A 134 -25.17 9.14 12.00
N LEU A 135 -25.88 9.21 13.11
CA LEU A 135 -27.22 9.78 13.16
C LEU A 135 -27.13 11.29 12.85
N LEU A 136 -27.19 11.61 11.58
CA LEU A 136 -27.12 12.96 11.03
C LEU A 136 -28.38 13.20 10.19
N ASN A 137 -28.93 14.41 10.28
CA ASN A 137 -29.98 14.80 9.36
C ASN A 137 -29.40 15.12 7.97
N GLU A 138 -30.24 15.19 6.95
CA GLU A 138 -29.82 15.35 5.56
C GLU A 138 -29.03 16.65 5.32
N LYS A 139 -29.34 17.74 6.05
CA LYS A 139 -28.61 19.02 5.97
C LYS A 139 -27.17 18.86 6.48
N GLU A 140 -27.00 18.14 7.58
CA GLU A 140 -25.66 17.85 8.16
C GLU A 140 -24.84 16.93 7.26
N VAL A 141 -25.46 15.90 6.68
CA VAL A 141 -24.81 15.01 5.71
C VAL A 141 -24.31 15.82 4.51
N ASN A 142 -25.17 16.64 3.92
CA ASN A 142 -24.81 17.47 2.76
C ASN A 142 -23.72 18.49 3.10
N TYR A 143 -23.77 19.08 4.30
CA TYR A 143 -22.73 19.99 4.78
C TYR A 143 -21.37 19.28 4.89
N LYS A 144 -21.31 18.15 5.60
CA LYS A 144 -20.07 17.38 5.80
C LYS A 144 -19.52 16.82 4.47
N ALA A 145 -20.37 16.29 3.60
CA ALA A 145 -19.96 15.80 2.28
C ALA A 145 -19.30 16.93 1.45
N ARG A 146 -19.89 18.15 1.50
CA ARG A 146 -19.31 19.32 0.85
C ARG A 146 -17.96 19.71 1.42
N GLU A 147 -17.75 19.59 2.74
CA GLU A 147 -16.45 19.87 3.36
C GLU A 147 -15.38 18.83 2.92
N TYR A 148 -15.72 17.54 2.85
CA TYR A 148 -14.81 16.53 2.31
C TYR A 148 -14.49 16.73 0.82
N ARG A 149 -15.46 17.20 0.04
CA ARG A 149 -15.23 17.55 -1.37
C ARG A 149 -14.29 18.74 -1.50
N LYS A 150 -14.46 19.78 -0.66
CA LYS A 150 -13.52 20.90 -0.60
C LYS A 150 -12.11 20.47 -0.23
N LEU A 151 -11.98 19.54 0.72
CA LEU A 151 -10.69 18.98 1.13
C LEU A 151 -10.00 18.29 -0.06
N ARG A 152 -10.72 17.43 -0.78
CA ARG A 152 -10.20 16.77 -1.98
C ARG A 152 -9.76 17.78 -3.03
N ASN A 153 -10.64 18.72 -3.35
CA ASN A 153 -10.33 19.76 -4.35
C ASN A 153 -9.09 20.58 -3.96
N TYR A 154 -8.93 20.90 -2.69
CA TYR A 154 -7.76 21.59 -2.17
C TYR A 154 -6.45 20.82 -2.44
N TYR A 155 -6.42 19.53 -2.15
CA TYR A 155 -5.22 18.72 -2.38
C TYR A 155 -5.02 18.31 -3.85
N VAL A 156 -6.09 18.09 -4.60
CA VAL A 156 -6.04 17.89 -6.05
C VAL A 156 -5.43 19.12 -6.74
N ASP A 157 -5.84 20.34 -6.35
CA ASP A 157 -5.26 21.58 -6.84
C ASP A 157 -3.75 21.69 -6.49
N MET A 158 -3.34 21.24 -5.31
CA MET A 158 -1.92 21.16 -4.95
C MET A 158 -1.16 20.16 -5.82
N LEU A 159 -1.71 18.96 -6.03
CA LEU A 159 -1.10 17.94 -6.88
C LEU A 159 -0.94 18.40 -8.32
N GLN A 160 -1.94 19.07 -8.87
CA GLN A 160 -1.89 19.62 -10.23
C GLN A 160 -0.88 20.77 -10.40
N LYS A 161 -0.45 21.38 -9.30
CA LYS A 161 0.59 22.44 -9.29
C LYS A 161 2.01 21.89 -9.16
N MET A 162 2.19 20.58 -8.95
CA MET A 162 3.51 19.94 -8.95
C MET A 162 4.16 20.07 -10.32
N SER A 163 5.47 20.22 -10.35
CA SER A 163 6.22 20.20 -11.62
C SER A 163 6.22 18.78 -12.21
N PHE A 164 6.21 17.78 -11.34
CA PHE A 164 6.25 16.37 -11.74
C PHE A 164 5.62 15.46 -10.67
N ILE A 165 4.97 14.38 -11.10
CA ILE A 165 4.49 13.31 -10.20
C ILE A 165 5.18 12.00 -10.54
N HIS A 166 5.86 11.43 -9.56
CA HIS A 166 6.39 10.08 -9.60
C HIS A 166 5.35 9.11 -9.04
N PHE A 167 4.89 8.17 -9.85
CA PHE A 167 4.02 7.08 -9.45
C PHE A 167 4.82 5.81 -9.21
N ASN A 168 4.58 5.15 -8.07
CA ASN A 168 5.26 3.90 -7.73
C ASN A 168 4.83 2.72 -8.62
N SER A 169 3.66 2.82 -9.26
CA SER A 169 3.08 1.79 -10.13
C SER A 169 2.03 2.36 -11.08
N SER A 170 1.73 1.59 -12.12
CA SER A 170 0.61 1.87 -13.05
C SER A 170 -0.73 1.88 -12.33
N THR A 171 -0.93 1.01 -11.34
CA THR A 171 -2.14 0.98 -10.50
C THR A 171 -2.37 2.34 -9.84
N THR A 172 -1.33 2.90 -9.22
CA THR A 172 -1.44 4.21 -8.55
C THR A 172 -1.72 5.32 -9.55
N LYS A 173 -1.00 5.36 -10.67
CA LYS A 173 -1.22 6.34 -11.74
C LYS A 173 -2.68 6.31 -12.22
N ASN A 174 -3.18 5.14 -12.60
CA ASN A 174 -4.54 4.95 -13.12
C ASN A 174 -5.62 5.39 -12.09
N ILE A 175 -5.35 5.24 -10.81
CA ILE A 175 -6.26 5.73 -9.77
C ILE A 175 -6.25 7.25 -9.71
N TYR A 176 -5.08 7.91 -9.73
CA TYR A 176 -5.00 9.38 -9.70
C TYR A 176 -5.64 10.02 -10.94
N GLU A 177 -5.52 9.40 -12.12
CA GLU A 177 -6.15 9.85 -13.37
C GLU A 177 -7.68 9.93 -13.30
N LYS A 178 -8.32 9.10 -12.45
CA LYS A 178 -9.78 9.17 -12.22
C LYS A 178 -10.22 10.43 -11.47
N TYR A 179 -9.31 11.07 -10.73
CA TYR A 179 -9.63 12.21 -9.85
C TYR A 179 -9.13 13.54 -10.40
N MET A 180 -8.12 13.53 -11.28
CA MET A 180 -7.52 14.76 -11.79
C MET A 180 -6.81 14.58 -13.13
N LYS A 181 -6.67 15.67 -13.87
CA LYS A 181 -5.71 15.73 -14.98
C LYS A 181 -4.29 15.78 -14.39
N LEU A 182 -3.46 14.83 -14.76
CA LEU A 182 -2.10 14.72 -14.26
C LEU A 182 -1.19 15.82 -14.87
N PRO A 183 -0.27 16.43 -14.09
CA PRO A 183 0.86 17.16 -14.63
C PRO A 183 1.86 16.21 -15.30
N GLU A 184 3.06 16.69 -15.64
CA GLU A 184 4.15 15.82 -16.12
C GLU A 184 4.37 14.70 -15.10
N ASN A 185 4.44 13.44 -15.55
CA ASN A 185 4.50 12.29 -14.65
C ASN A 185 5.13 11.07 -15.31
N GLU A 186 5.59 10.16 -14.47
CA GLU A 186 6.13 8.87 -14.91
C GLU A 186 5.88 7.79 -13.86
N VAL A 187 5.80 6.53 -14.29
CA VAL A 187 5.79 5.36 -13.40
C VAL A 187 7.23 4.89 -13.24
N ILE A 188 7.79 5.07 -12.04
CA ILE A 188 9.12 4.58 -11.67
C ILE A 188 8.91 3.59 -10.53
N THR A 189 9.00 2.29 -10.81
CA THR A 189 8.85 1.26 -9.79
C THR A 189 9.93 1.40 -8.71
N ILE A 190 9.50 1.28 -7.46
CA ILE A 190 10.37 1.52 -6.30
C ILE A 190 11.15 0.27 -5.90
N SER A 191 12.27 0.48 -5.23
CA SER A 191 13.09 -0.57 -4.61
C SER A 191 13.52 -0.15 -3.20
N HIS A 192 14.18 -1.02 -2.46
CA HIS A 192 14.76 -0.70 -1.16
C HIS A 192 16.11 -1.41 -0.95
N LYS A 193 16.92 -0.89 -0.03
CA LYS A 193 18.33 -1.28 0.18
C LYS A 193 18.58 -2.76 0.47
N ASN A 194 17.55 -3.50 0.88
CA ASN A 194 17.68 -4.93 1.20
C ASN A 194 17.36 -5.83 0.00
N ILE A 195 16.96 -5.27 -1.15
CA ILE A 195 16.74 -6.04 -2.36
C ILE A 195 18.10 -6.42 -2.94
N LYS A 196 18.34 -7.73 -3.00
CA LYS A 196 19.49 -8.34 -3.62
C LYS A 196 18.97 -9.37 -4.60
N SER A 197 19.53 -9.40 -5.81
CA SER A 197 19.27 -10.50 -6.74
C SER A 197 20.01 -11.75 -6.27
N ASP A 198 19.57 -12.35 -5.19
CA ASP A 198 20.13 -13.58 -4.63
C ASP A 198 19.23 -14.76 -4.96
N HIS A 199 19.25 -15.17 -6.24
CA HIS A 199 18.47 -16.28 -6.75
C HIS A 199 19.03 -17.67 -6.34
N LYS A 200 19.92 -17.74 -5.35
CA LYS A 200 20.48 -19.03 -4.91
C LYS A 200 19.37 -19.87 -4.28
N ASN A 201 18.94 -20.84 -5.06
CA ASN A 201 18.01 -21.88 -4.68
C ASN A 201 18.41 -22.47 -3.33
N ALA A 202 17.54 -22.30 -2.34
CA ALA A 202 17.64 -23.07 -1.13
C ALA A 202 17.21 -24.52 -1.42
N ASN A 203 17.81 -25.46 -0.71
CA ASN A 203 17.45 -26.86 -0.73
C ASN A 203 15.98 -27.02 -0.33
N ARG A 204 15.11 -27.20 -1.32
CA ARG A 204 13.69 -27.42 -1.10
C ARG A 204 13.47 -28.84 -0.60
N LYS A 205 12.69 -28.99 0.48
CA LYS A 205 12.24 -30.29 0.93
C LYS A 205 11.45 -30.98 -0.20
N LYS A 206 11.75 -32.25 -0.47
CA LYS A 206 11.07 -33.07 -1.48
C LYS A 206 9.78 -33.67 -0.88
N ASP A 207 8.83 -32.83 -0.49
CA ASP A 207 7.46 -33.29 -0.25
C ASP A 207 6.57 -32.82 -1.41
N ASN A 208 5.48 -33.53 -1.65
CA ASN A 208 4.58 -33.27 -2.78
C ASN A 208 3.59 -32.12 -2.49
N LYS A 209 3.81 -31.29 -1.44
CA LYS A 209 2.90 -30.23 -1.07
C LYS A 209 3.34 -28.89 -1.63
N LEU A 210 2.42 -28.15 -2.22
CA LEU A 210 2.62 -26.75 -2.62
C LEU A 210 2.73 -25.86 -1.37
N ARG A 211 3.88 -25.20 -1.18
CA ARG A 211 4.13 -24.28 -0.07
C ARG A 211 3.76 -22.87 -0.48
N ILE A 212 2.59 -22.47 -0.07
CA ILE A 212 2.04 -21.12 -0.28
C ILE A 212 2.48 -20.25 0.89
N THR A 213 2.99 -19.06 0.61
CA THR A 213 3.32 -18.06 1.65
C THR A 213 2.53 -16.79 1.43
N CYS A 214 1.91 -16.27 2.49
CA CYS A 214 1.30 -14.95 2.51
C CYS A 214 1.95 -14.11 3.62
N LEU A 215 2.75 -13.11 3.26
CA LEU A 215 3.42 -12.21 4.20
C LEU A 215 2.53 -11.05 4.65
N ALA A 216 1.40 -10.84 3.98
CA ALA A 216 0.46 -9.82 4.36
C ALA A 216 -0.21 -10.17 5.70
N PRO A 217 -0.49 -9.17 6.56
CA PRO A 217 -1.25 -9.44 7.78
C PRO A 217 -2.65 -9.95 7.45
N ALA A 218 -3.23 -10.77 8.33
CA ALA A 218 -4.58 -11.30 8.22
C ALA A 218 -5.63 -10.17 8.36
N ARG A 219 -5.83 -9.43 7.29
CA ARG A 219 -6.75 -8.29 7.21
C ARG A 219 -7.65 -8.42 5.97
N PRO A 220 -8.95 -8.06 6.06
CA PRO A 220 -9.87 -8.17 4.93
C PRO A 220 -9.37 -7.43 3.69
N PHE A 221 -8.90 -6.18 3.84
CA PHE A 221 -8.40 -5.38 2.70
C PHE A 221 -7.15 -5.95 2.03
N LYS A 222 -6.38 -6.81 2.74
CA LYS A 222 -5.24 -7.55 2.19
C LYS A 222 -5.65 -8.86 1.51
N GLY A 223 -6.96 -9.15 1.45
CA GLY A 223 -7.49 -10.34 0.81
C GLY A 223 -7.39 -11.61 1.64
N TYR A 224 -7.19 -11.50 2.96
CA TYR A 224 -7.10 -12.67 3.84
C TYR A 224 -8.31 -13.59 3.68
N ASN A 225 -9.52 -13.04 3.73
CA ASN A 225 -10.74 -13.84 3.62
C ASN A 225 -10.85 -14.53 2.25
N ILE A 226 -10.43 -13.84 1.18
CA ILE A 226 -10.42 -14.39 -0.19
C ILE A 226 -9.46 -15.60 -0.27
N LEU A 227 -8.26 -15.47 0.30
CA LEU A 227 -7.28 -16.56 0.31
C LEU A 227 -7.75 -17.75 1.11
N ILE A 228 -8.28 -17.51 2.32
CA ILE A 228 -8.78 -18.58 3.18
C ILE A 228 -9.97 -19.29 2.55
N GLU A 229 -10.92 -18.57 1.98
CA GLU A 229 -12.10 -19.17 1.35
C GLU A 229 -11.74 -19.99 0.11
N ALA A 230 -10.82 -19.53 -0.72
CA ALA A 230 -10.32 -20.29 -1.86
C ALA A 230 -9.64 -21.61 -1.42
N LEU A 231 -8.82 -21.57 -0.35
CA LEU A 231 -8.16 -22.76 0.18
C LEU A 231 -9.12 -23.71 0.92
N ASP A 232 -10.14 -23.18 1.62
CA ASP A 232 -11.19 -23.99 2.24
C ASP A 232 -11.99 -24.77 1.19
N LYS A 233 -12.29 -24.17 0.03
CA LYS A 233 -12.94 -24.85 -1.09
C LYS A 233 -12.07 -25.99 -1.63
N LEU A 234 -10.79 -25.73 -1.89
CA LEU A 234 -9.83 -26.75 -2.33
C LEU A 234 -9.71 -27.92 -1.32
N TRP A 235 -9.61 -27.57 -0.03
CA TRP A 235 -9.53 -28.59 1.02
C TRP A 235 -10.80 -29.46 1.08
N SER A 236 -11.97 -28.82 0.99
CA SER A 236 -13.27 -29.50 1.03
C SER A 236 -13.53 -30.36 -0.22
N SER A 237 -12.92 -30.03 -1.36
CA SER A 237 -12.99 -30.84 -2.58
C SER A 237 -12.02 -32.05 -2.57
N GLY A 238 -11.27 -32.24 -1.48
CA GLY A 238 -10.34 -33.37 -1.32
C GLY A 238 -8.91 -33.07 -1.79
N ASN A 239 -8.60 -31.84 -2.18
CA ASN A 239 -7.26 -31.45 -2.54
C ASN A 239 -6.48 -31.00 -1.28
N HIS A 240 -5.62 -31.89 -0.74
CA HIS A 240 -4.88 -31.69 0.51
C HIS A 240 -3.37 -31.47 0.27
N ASN A 241 -2.94 -31.29 -0.97
CA ASN A 241 -1.53 -31.22 -1.36
C ASN A 241 -0.95 -29.80 -1.29
N PHE A 242 -1.32 -29.03 -0.28
CA PHE A 242 -0.77 -27.69 -0.04
C PHE A 242 -0.63 -27.37 1.46
N ILE A 243 0.17 -26.36 1.75
CA ILE A 243 0.30 -25.74 3.07
C ILE A 243 0.35 -24.22 2.87
N LEU A 244 -0.46 -23.48 3.65
CA LEU A 244 -0.38 -22.02 3.74
C LEU A 244 0.44 -21.62 4.96
N ARG A 245 1.47 -20.79 4.76
CA ARG A 245 2.21 -20.14 5.83
C ARG A 245 1.86 -18.65 5.92
N MET A 246 1.54 -18.22 7.12
CA MET A 246 1.23 -16.83 7.44
C MET A 246 2.01 -16.35 8.66
N PHE A 247 2.12 -15.03 8.77
CA PHE A 247 2.86 -14.35 9.83
C PHE A 247 1.98 -13.25 10.44
N ASN A 248 2.10 -13.04 11.76
CA ASN A 248 1.27 -12.05 12.49
C ASN A 248 -0.25 -12.27 12.33
N ALA A 249 -0.69 -13.50 12.20
CA ALA A 249 -2.11 -13.86 12.14
C ALA A 249 -2.59 -14.42 13.49
N VAL A 250 -3.90 -14.48 13.68
CA VAL A 250 -4.51 -15.16 14.83
C VAL A 250 -4.47 -16.66 14.58
N PRO A 251 -4.13 -17.49 15.59
CA PRO A 251 -4.18 -18.95 15.46
C PRO A 251 -5.51 -19.45 14.93
N ASP A 252 -5.44 -20.42 14.06
CA ASP A 252 -6.58 -21.03 13.38
C ASP A 252 -6.40 -22.55 13.38
N LYS A 253 -7.49 -23.31 13.38
CA LYS A 253 -7.48 -24.78 13.48
C LYS A 253 -7.44 -25.49 12.13
N ARG A 254 -7.29 -24.78 11.02
CA ARG A 254 -7.19 -25.39 9.69
C ARG A 254 -5.90 -26.19 9.54
N GLU A 255 -6.01 -27.44 9.14
CA GLU A 255 -4.88 -28.36 9.04
C GLU A 255 -3.81 -27.92 8.03
N TYR A 256 -4.22 -27.20 7.00
CA TYR A 256 -3.31 -26.67 5.97
C TYR A 256 -2.61 -25.35 6.38
N LEU A 257 -2.98 -24.76 7.52
CA LEU A 257 -2.54 -23.42 7.90
C LEU A 257 -1.47 -23.48 9.00
N ASN A 258 -0.30 -22.96 8.68
CA ASN A 258 0.82 -22.77 9.60
C ASN A 258 1.02 -21.29 9.89
N ILE A 259 0.84 -20.87 11.15
CA ILE A 259 0.93 -19.48 11.58
C ILE A 259 2.13 -19.28 12.50
N ASN A 260 2.99 -18.33 12.14
CA ASN A 260 3.96 -17.74 13.06
C ASN A 260 3.36 -16.48 13.68
N GLU A 261 2.95 -16.56 14.95
CA GLU A 261 2.30 -15.46 15.68
C GLU A 261 3.24 -14.29 15.98
N GLU A 262 4.53 -14.55 16.13
CA GLU A 262 5.55 -13.53 16.43
C GLU A 262 5.85 -12.64 15.22
N GLY A 263 5.48 -13.11 14.02
CA GLY A 263 5.73 -12.43 12.77
C GLY A 263 7.10 -12.77 12.20
N PHE A 264 7.66 -11.85 11.43
CA PHE A 264 8.98 -11.99 10.82
C PHE A 264 9.70 -10.65 10.77
N THR A 265 11.02 -10.72 10.65
CA THR A 265 11.92 -9.59 10.41
C THR A 265 12.51 -9.68 9.01
N GLN A 266 13.17 -8.62 8.56
CA GLN A 266 13.86 -8.61 7.26
C GLN A 266 14.95 -9.71 7.15
N SER A 267 15.59 -10.09 8.26
CA SER A 267 16.59 -11.17 8.29
C SER A 267 15.98 -12.56 8.04
N ASP A 268 14.73 -12.75 8.36
CA ASP A 268 14.04 -14.03 8.24
C ASP A 268 13.58 -14.31 6.80
N LEU A 269 13.49 -13.26 5.96
CA LEU A 269 12.98 -13.38 4.59
C LEU A 269 13.73 -14.42 3.77
N LYS A 270 15.06 -14.51 3.90
CA LYS A 270 15.84 -15.51 3.18
C LYS A 270 15.38 -16.93 3.52
N HIS A 271 15.18 -17.22 4.81
CA HIS A 271 14.70 -18.53 5.26
C HIS A 271 13.25 -18.78 4.84
N ILE A 272 12.38 -17.77 4.97
CA ILE A 272 10.99 -17.86 4.55
C ILE A 272 10.89 -18.18 3.06
N MET A 273 11.59 -17.42 2.22
CA MET A 273 11.54 -17.56 0.76
C MET A 273 12.18 -18.87 0.29
N SER A 274 13.19 -19.37 0.99
CA SER A 274 13.80 -20.65 0.66
C SER A 274 12.85 -21.86 0.84
N ASP A 275 11.83 -21.71 1.66
CA ASP A 275 10.79 -22.73 1.91
C ASP A 275 9.42 -22.27 1.36
N THR A 276 9.41 -21.44 0.31
CA THR A 276 8.22 -20.95 -0.38
C THR A 276 8.23 -21.39 -1.84
N ASP A 277 7.15 -22.03 -2.28
CA ASP A 277 6.98 -22.39 -3.68
C ASP A 277 6.33 -21.26 -4.47
N ILE A 278 5.39 -20.56 -3.84
CA ILE A 278 4.71 -19.39 -4.40
C ILE A 278 4.27 -18.43 -3.30
N LEU A 279 4.43 -17.12 -3.55
CA LEU A 279 3.90 -16.09 -2.67
C LEU A 279 2.56 -15.60 -3.20
N VAL A 280 1.57 -15.44 -2.32
CA VAL A 280 0.23 -14.94 -2.68
C VAL A 280 0.00 -13.57 -2.04
N ALA A 281 -0.36 -12.58 -2.87
CA ALA A 281 -0.70 -11.22 -2.47
C ALA A 281 -2.08 -10.82 -3.03
N PRO A 282 -3.20 -11.30 -2.45
CA PRO A 282 -4.55 -11.22 -3.02
C PRO A 282 -5.28 -9.96 -2.59
N SER A 283 -4.58 -8.83 -2.43
CA SER A 283 -5.13 -7.59 -1.89
C SER A 283 -6.37 -7.11 -2.64
N ILE A 284 -7.40 -6.75 -1.88
CA ILE A 284 -8.65 -6.17 -2.41
C ILE A 284 -8.47 -4.66 -2.62
N TRP A 285 -7.80 -3.98 -1.70
CA TRP A 285 -7.55 -2.55 -1.83
C TRP A 285 -6.46 -2.25 -2.86
N TYR A 286 -6.43 -1.01 -3.36
CA TYR A 286 -5.37 -0.56 -4.26
C TYR A 286 -4.06 -0.36 -3.49
N GLU A 287 -3.11 -1.27 -3.63
CA GLU A 287 -1.76 -1.08 -3.09
C GLU A 287 -0.94 -0.20 -4.03
N THR A 288 -0.30 0.82 -3.50
CA THR A 288 0.54 1.72 -4.30
C THR A 288 1.76 1.01 -4.89
N PHE A 289 2.23 -0.05 -4.23
CA PHE A 289 3.24 -0.96 -4.77
C PHE A 289 3.03 -2.39 -4.26
N GLY A 290 3.59 -2.79 -3.11
CA GLY A 290 3.55 -4.15 -2.57
C GLY A 290 4.96 -4.74 -2.46
N PHE A 291 5.71 -4.31 -1.45
CA PHE A 291 7.12 -4.72 -1.26
C PHE A 291 7.28 -6.23 -1.08
N THR A 292 6.31 -6.93 -0.50
CA THR A 292 6.37 -8.40 -0.33
C THR A 292 6.47 -9.14 -1.67
N VAL A 293 5.87 -8.60 -2.73
CA VAL A 293 5.98 -9.12 -4.10
C VAL A 293 7.39 -8.88 -4.66
N LEU A 294 7.92 -7.67 -4.50
CA LEU A 294 9.29 -7.34 -4.88
C LEU A 294 10.30 -8.23 -4.16
N GLU A 295 10.12 -8.42 -2.86
CA GLU A 295 10.95 -9.29 -2.04
C GLU A 295 10.90 -10.74 -2.53
N ALA A 296 9.73 -11.31 -2.77
CA ALA A 296 9.59 -12.68 -3.28
C ALA A 296 10.32 -12.87 -4.62
N LEU A 297 10.07 -11.97 -5.57
CA LEU A 297 10.72 -12.00 -6.87
C LEU A 297 12.25 -11.83 -6.78
N SER A 298 12.75 -11.05 -5.81
CA SER A 298 14.19 -10.89 -5.59
C SER A 298 14.89 -12.16 -5.10
N PHE A 299 14.13 -13.10 -4.52
CA PHE A 299 14.60 -14.45 -4.15
C PHE A 299 14.28 -15.51 -5.22
N GLY A 300 13.79 -15.12 -6.40
CA GLY A 300 13.38 -16.06 -7.45
C GLY A 300 12.13 -16.87 -7.09
N VAL A 301 11.29 -16.36 -6.20
CA VAL A 301 10.02 -16.98 -5.83
C VAL A 301 8.90 -16.41 -6.70
N PRO A 302 8.16 -17.25 -7.45
CA PRO A 302 7.04 -16.79 -8.26
C PRO A 302 5.88 -16.30 -7.37
N VAL A 303 4.99 -15.50 -7.95
CA VAL A 303 3.94 -14.82 -7.20
C VAL A 303 2.55 -14.96 -7.84
N ILE A 304 1.51 -15.01 -7.01
CA ILE A 304 0.13 -14.73 -7.41
C ILE A 304 -0.24 -13.38 -6.80
N VAL A 305 -0.61 -12.42 -7.63
CA VAL A 305 -0.95 -11.06 -7.19
C VAL A 305 -2.31 -10.63 -7.72
N SER A 306 -3.08 -9.89 -6.95
CA SER A 306 -4.29 -9.28 -7.49
C SER A 306 -3.96 -8.10 -8.41
N GLU A 307 -4.84 -7.81 -9.36
CA GLU A 307 -4.72 -6.65 -10.25
C GLU A 307 -4.66 -5.30 -9.54
N HIS A 308 -5.03 -5.25 -8.25
CA HIS A 308 -4.95 -4.05 -7.41
C HIS A 308 -3.58 -3.85 -6.74
N VAL A 309 -2.69 -4.82 -6.80
CA VAL A 309 -1.32 -4.69 -6.27
C VAL A 309 -0.43 -3.98 -7.30
N GLY A 310 0.17 -2.84 -6.91
CA GLY A 310 1.00 -2.07 -7.83
C GLY A 310 2.23 -2.82 -8.34
N ALA A 311 2.81 -3.70 -7.52
CA ALA A 311 3.94 -4.53 -7.92
C ALA A 311 3.63 -5.54 -9.04
N LYS A 312 2.37 -5.67 -9.49
CA LYS A 312 2.05 -6.42 -10.72
C LYS A 312 2.87 -5.95 -11.93
N ASP A 313 3.29 -4.68 -11.95
CA ASP A 313 4.09 -4.09 -13.02
C ASP A 313 5.46 -4.75 -13.20
N ILE A 314 5.96 -5.44 -12.17
CA ILE A 314 7.26 -6.11 -12.17
C ILE A 314 7.15 -7.65 -12.21
N VAL A 315 5.94 -8.19 -12.25
CA VAL A 315 5.70 -9.65 -12.22
C VAL A 315 6.12 -10.31 -13.54
N GLY A 316 5.76 -9.72 -14.67
CA GLY A 316 6.04 -10.30 -15.99
C GLY A 316 5.57 -11.74 -16.12
N LYS A 317 6.46 -12.65 -16.54
CA LYS A 317 6.20 -14.09 -16.62
C LYS A 317 6.47 -14.85 -15.29
N ALA A 318 6.96 -14.15 -14.29
CA ALA A 318 7.32 -14.72 -12.98
C ALA A 318 6.12 -14.91 -12.05
N GLY A 319 4.90 -14.79 -12.54
CA GLY A 319 3.70 -14.97 -11.70
C GLY A 319 2.40 -14.85 -12.46
N ILE A 320 1.32 -14.88 -11.70
CA ILE A 320 -0.05 -14.85 -12.21
C ILE A 320 -0.77 -13.65 -11.60
N ILE A 321 -1.47 -12.89 -12.44
CA ILE A 321 -2.31 -11.77 -12.00
C ILE A 321 -3.76 -12.25 -11.96
N ILE A 322 -4.40 -12.15 -10.81
CA ILE A 322 -5.79 -12.53 -10.56
C ILE A 322 -6.68 -11.29 -10.38
N LYS A 323 -7.98 -11.47 -10.57
CA LYS A 323 -8.99 -10.43 -10.30
C LYS A 323 -9.10 -10.17 -8.80
N ALA A 324 -9.09 -8.90 -8.41
CA ALA A 324 -9.20 -8.52 -7.00
C ALA A 324 -10.55 -8.93 -6.40
N GLY A 325 -10.52 -9.65 -5.26
CA GLY A 325 -11.72 -10.11 -4.58
C GLY A 325 -12.42 -11.32 -5.22
N ASN A 326 -11.86 -11.90 -6.28
CA ASN A 326 -12.45 -13.06 -6.94
C ASN A 326 -11.88 -14.36 -6.36
N ILE A 327 -12.69 -15.08 -5.59
CA ILE A 327 -12.33 -16.33 -4.91
C ILE A 327 -12.11 -17.44 -5.94
N ASP A 328 -13.00 -17.57 -6.92
CA ASP A 328 -12.96 -18.65 -7.92
C ASP A 328 -11.74 -18.54 -8.84
N ASP A 329 -11.32 -17.31 -9.16
CA ASP A 329 -10.10 -17.05 -9.94
C ASP A 329 -8.83 -17.45 -9.16
N LEU A 330 -8.78 -17.16 -7.85
CA LEU A 330 -7.69 -17.60 -6.99
C LEU A 330 -7.70 -19.10 -6.76
N GLU A 331 -8.87 -19.70 -6.49
CA GLU A 331 -9.07 -21.14 -6.30
C GLU A 331 -8.57 -21.90 -7.52
N SER A 332 -9.09 -21.61 -8.72
CA SER A 332 -8.70 -22.29 -9.96
C SER A 332 -7.23 -22.11 -10.30
N THR A 333 -6.65 -20.95 -9.99
CA THR A 333 -5.22 -20.69 -10.15
C THR A 333 -4.38 -21.59 -9.24
N LEU A 334 -4.75 -21.69 -7.96
CA LEU A 334 -4.06 -22.54 -6.99
C LEU A 334 -4.23 -24.02 -7.33
N GLU A 335 -5.43 -24.46 -7.68
CA GLU A 335 -5.73 -25.83 -8.09
C GLU A 335 -4.84 -26.27 -9.27
N LYS A 336 -4.73 -25.41 -10.29
CA LYS A 336 -3.85 -25.66 -11.43
C LYS A 336 -2.40 -25.85 -11.01
N LEU A 337 -1.89 -25.04 -10.08
CA LEU A 337 -0.50 -25.15 -9.61
C LEU A 337 -0.27 -26.40 -8.76
N ILE A 338 -1.27 -26.84 -7.99
CA ILE A 338 -1.19 -28.07 -7.20
C ILE A 338 -1.18 -29.28 -8.12
N ASN A 339 -2.01 -29.28 -9.15
CA ASN A 339 -2.20 -30.44 -10.04
C ASN A 339 -1.20 -30.46 -11.22
N SER A 340 -0.48 -29.36 -11.48
CA SER A 340 0.49 -29.25 -12.59
C SER A 340 1.85 -28.77 -12.10
N PRO A 341 2.71 -29.65 -11.56
CA PRO A 341 4.05 -29.28 -11.11
C PRO A 341 4.92 -28.62 -12.17
N GLU A 342 4.67 -28.93 -13.45
CA GLU A 342 5.34 -28.31 -14.60
C GLU A 342 5.06 -26.83 -14.69
N THR A 343 3.79 -26.43 -14.55
CA THR A 343 3.40 -24.98 -14.55
C THR A 343 4.13 -24.22 -13.42
N LEU A 344 4.24 -24.81 -12.24
CA LEU A 344 4.98 -24.21 -11.13
C LEU A 344 6.49 -24.12 -11.44
N SER A 345 7.06 -25.17 -12.07
CA SER A 345 8.47 -25.21 -12.48
C SER A 345 8.78 -24.11 -13.50
N ASP A 346 7.89 -23.89 -14.47
CA ASP A 346 8.02 -22.83 -15.46
C ASP A 346 8.00 -21.45 -14.81
N LEU A 347 7.04 -21.20 -13.90
CA LEU A 347 6.97 -19.95 -13.14
C LEU A 347 8.25 -19.70 -12.32
N LYS A 348 8.81 -20.74 -11.69
CA LYS A 348 10.05 -20.66 -10.93
C LYS A 348 11.22 -20.29 -11.83
N THR A 349 11.32 -20.92 -12.99
CA THR A 349 12.35 -20.61 -13.99
C THR A 349 12.26 -19.16 -14.47
N GLU A 350 11.06 -18.67 -14.70
CA GLU A 350 10.86 -17.28 -15.10
C GLU A 350 11.11 -16.30 -13.93
N ALA A 351 10.80 -16.67 -12.69
CA ALA A 351 11.12 -15.86 -11.51
C ALA A 351 12.63 -15.73 -11.28
N GLU A 352 13.41 -16.79 -11.53
CA GLU A 352 14.87 -16.76 -11.47
C GLU A 352 15.50 -15.86 -12.55
N LYS A 353 14.85 -15.75 -13.71
CA LYS A 353 15.29 -14.87 -14.82
C LYS A 353 14.83 -13.43 -14.66
N ASN A 354 13.86 -13.18 -13.76
CA ASN A 354 13.25 -11.86 -13.61
C ASN A 354 14.26 -10.86 -13.03
N LYS A 355 14.55 -9.81 -13.81
CA LYS A 355 15.47 -8.75 -13.39
C LYS A 355 14.77 -7.76 -12.50
N ILE A 356 14.99 -7.86 -11.22
CA ILE A 356 14.46 -6.94 -10.22
C ILE A 356 15.38 -5.72 -10.09
N LYS A 357 14.78 -4.53 -10.13
CA LYS A 357 15.48 -3.25 -9.95
C LYS A 357 16.14 -3.20 -8.57
N THR A 358 17.47 -2.97 -8.53
CA THR A 358 18.19 -2.78 -7.28
C THR A 358 17.93 -1.40 -6.68
N TRP A 359 18.35 -1.20 -5.44
CA TRP A 359 18.29 0.11 -4.80
C TRP A 359 19.13 1.15 -5.53
N GLU A 360 20.32 0.78 -5.98
CA GLU A 360 21.23 1.66 -6.71
C GLU A 360 20.62 2.12 -8.03
N GLN A 361 20.01 1.21 -8.78
CA GLN A 361 19.30 1.54 -10.02
C GLN A 361 18.10 2.49 -9.76
N PHE A 362 17.34 2.25 -8.70
CA PHE A 362 16.24 3.14 -8.32
C PHE A 362 16.74 4.53 -7.93
N VAL A 363 17.85 4.61 -7.18
CA VAL A 363 18.47 5.89 -6.79
C VAL A 363 18.97 6.64 -8.04
N ASP A 364 19.61 5.92 -8.97
CA ASP A 364 20.12 6.53 -10.21
C ASP A 364 18.97 7.07 -11.09
N GLU A 365 17.88 6.32 -11.26
CA GLU A 365 16.69 6.79 -12.00
C GLU A 365 16.11 8.08 -11.38
N ASN A 366 16.01 8.15 -10.05
CA ASN A 366 15.55 9.38 -9.39
C ASN A 366 16.55 10.54 -9.58
N TYR A 367 17.85 10.26 -9.54
CA TYR A 367 18.88 11.26 -9.79
C TYR A 367 18.81 11.81 -11.22
N GLN A 368 18.61 10.94 -12.22
CA GLN A 368 18.40 11.37 -13.61
C GLN A 368 17.13 12.20 -13.77
N LEU A 369 16.05 11.83 -13.09
CA LEU A 369 14.81 12.62 -13.05
C LEU A 369 15.09 14.02 -12.48
N TYR A 370 15.82 14.15 -11.37
CA TYR A 370 16.16 15.45 -10.80
C TYR A 370 16.97 16.29 -11.79
N ARG A 371 17.99 15.72 -12.42
CA ARG A 371 18.81 16.41 -13.42
C ARG A 371 17.99 16.87 -14.62
N LYS A 372 17.03 16.07 -15.07
CA LYS A 372 16.11 16.45 -16.17
C LYS A 372 15.26 17.68 -15.81
N LEU A 373 14.78 17.76 -14.58
CA LEU A 373 13.87 18.81 -14.15
C LEU A 373 14.57 20.13 -13.78
N ILE A 374 15.83 20.08 -13.37
CA ILE A 374 16.63 21.25 -13.03
C ILE A 374 17.13 21.98 -14.30
N LYS A 375 17.37 21.25 -15.39
CA LYS A 375 17.71 21.84 -16.70
C LYS A 375 16.53 22.62 -17.27
#